data_42e07905394b4a7fd389a4818046cad6
#
_entry.id   42e07905394b4a7fd389a4818046cad6
#
_cell.length_a   1.000
_cell.length_b   1.000
_cell.length_c   1.000
_cell.angle_alpha   90.00
_cell.angle_beta   90.00
_cell.angle_gamma   90.00
#
_symmetry.space_group_name_H-M   'P 1'
#
loop_
_entity.id
_entity.type
_entity.pdbx_description
1 polymer ?
#
loop_
_entity_poly.entity_id
_entity_poly.type
_entity_poly.pdbx_seq_one_letter_code
_entity_poly.pdbx_strand_id
1 'polypeptide(L)'
;MRKLQPAHGGFDPGKVGVDGLAEKDLNLAVAKKLQKILTKNGVHVVMSRQEDTALCEETAPNKKIRDMKKRTELINHSKASIAVSIHQNSYQTSDVKGAQVFYFTHSVEGKKAAEILQKHLKTVDETNRREAKPNDTYYILKKTEIPTVIVEAGFLTNPEEAAKLQDEAYQEKIAQAVWEGLKEYLNL
;
A
#
# COMPACT_ATOMS: atom_id res chain seq x y z
N MET A 1 -8.53 15.12 4.25
CA MET A 1 -8.24 13.85 4.96
C MET A 1 -7.73 12.81 3.97
N ARG A 2 -6.82 11.95 4.38
CA ARG A 2 -6.26 10.84 3.57
C ARG A 2 -6.47 9.55 4.33
N LYS A 3 -6.68 8.46 3.59
CA LYS A 3 -6.82 7.13 4.19
C LYS A 3 -5.59 6.30 3.87
N LEU A 4 -4.90 5.82 4.89
CA LEU A 4 -3.85 4.82 4.75
C LEU A 4 -4.37 3.44 5.15
N GLN A 5 -4.10 2.47 4.33
CA GLN A 5 -4.52 1.10 4.54
C GLN A 5 -3.27 0.19 4.51
N PRO A 6 -2.60 -0.05 5.68
CA PRO A 6 -1.65 -1.15 5.75
C PRO A 6 -2.40 -2.46 5.56
N ALA A 7 -2.10 -3.15 4.46
CA ALA A 7 -2.80 -4.38 4.09
C ALA A 7 -2.52 -5.51 5.09
N HIS A 8 -3.41 -6.51 5.09
CA HIS A 8 -3.33 -7.68 5.99
C HIS A 8 -3.36 -7.28 7.47
N GLY A 9 -3.01 -8.20 8.38
CA GLY A 9 -2.94 -7.97 9.83
C GLY A 9 -3.66 -9.04 10.63
N GLY A 10 -3.25 -9.21 11.88
CA GLY A 10 -3.75 -10.26 12.76
C GLY A 10 -3.53 -11.65 12.15
N PHE A 11 -4.63 -12.39 11.95
CA PHE A 11 -4.61 -13.75 11.38
C PHE A 11 -4.16 -13.82 9.90
N ASP A 12 -4.14 -12.70 9.17
CA ASP A 12 -3.72 -12.66 7.76
C ASP A 12 -2.31 -12.10 7.64
N PRO A 13 -1.28 -12.96 7.46
CA PRO A 13 0.09 -12.50 7.33
C PRO A 13 0.37 -11.82 5.98
N GLY A 14 -0.55 -11.92 5.01
CA GLY A 14 -0.27 -11.61 3.61
C GLY A 14 0.62 -12.67 2.97
N LYS A 15 1.54 -12.26 2.13
CA LYS A 15 2.60 -13.13 1.65
C LYS A 15 3.68 -13.30 2.71
N VAL A 16 4.24 -14.50 2.77
CA VAL A 16 5.44 -14.78 3.55
C VAL A 16 6.59 -14.88 2.57
N GLY A 17 7.54 -13.98 2.71
CA GLY A 17 8.71 -13.91 1.86
C GLY A 17 9.82 -14.86 2.31
N VAL A 18 11.00 -14.66 1.76
CA VAL A 18 12.22 -15.35 2.21
C VAL A 18 12.45 -15.04 3.71
N ASP A 19 13.03 -15.96 4.42
CA ASP A 19 13.32 -15.85 5.86
C ASP A 19 12.08 -15.68 6.78
N GLY A 20 10.90 -16.05 6.30
CA GLY A 20 9.68 -15.97 7.10
C GLY A 20 9.09 -14.57 7.29
N LEU A 21 9.58 -13.59 6.54
CA LEU A 21 9.15 -12.20 6.60
C LEU A 21 7.67 -12.05 6.19
N ALA A 22 6.82 -11.62 7.10
CA ALA A 22 5.40 -11.44 6.84
C ALA A 22 5.12 -10.07 6.20
N GLU A 23 4.36 -10.07 5.11
CA GLU A 23 3.95 -8.86 4.39
C GLU A 23 3.26 -7.84 5.31
N LYS A 24 2.38 -8.32 6.21
CA LYS A 24 1.62 -7.46 7.13
C LYS A 24 2.48 -6.53 7.98
N ASP A 25 3.68 -7.00 8.40
CA ASP A 25 4.57 -6.24 9.28
C ASP A 25 5.26 -5.10 8.52
N LEU A 26 5.72 -5.38 7.31
CA LEU A 26 6.30 -4.38 6.41
C LEU A 26 5.27 -3.34 5.98
N ASN A 27 4.06 -3.79 5.64
CA ASN A 27 2.96 -2.88 5.28
C ASN A 27 2.67 -1.89 6.41
N LEU A 28 2.65 -2.37 7.65
CA LEU A 28 2.43 -1.52 8.82
C LEU A 28 3.60 -0.56 9.06
N ALA A 29 4.84 -1.05 8.94
CA ALA A 29 6.04 -0.24 9.14
C ALA A 29 6.10 0.95 8.16
N VAL A 30 5.94 0.69 6.86
CA VAL A 30 5.91 1.73 5.82
C VAL A 30 4.73 2.69 6.03
N ALA A 31 3.54 2.17 6.33
CA ALA A 31 2.36 3.01 6.55
C ALA A 31 2.50 3.94 7.78
N LYS A 32 3.13 3.49 8.86
CA LYS A 32 3.43 4.32 10.04
C LYS A 32 4.43 5.43 9.72
N LYS A 33 5.48 5.14 8.94
CA LYS A 33 6.44 6.14 8.47
C LYS A 33 5.74 7.19 7.60
N LEU A 34 4.93 6.75 6.65
CA LEU A 34 4.13 7.65 5.81
C LEU A 34 3.14 8.49 6.64
N GLN A 35 2.44 7.90 7.61
CA GLN A 35 1.56 8.63 8.52
C GLN A 35 2.30 9.75 9.24
N LYS A 36 3.49 9.45 9.78
CA LYS A 36 4.33 10.44 10.48
C LYS A 36 4.70 11.62 9.57
N ILE A 37 5.12 11.33 8.34
CA ILE A 37 5.45 12.36 7.35
C ILE A 37 4.24 13.23 7.03
N LEU A 38 3.10 12.62 6.69
CA LEU A 38 1.86 13.32 6.37
C LEU A 38 1.38 14.21 7.53
N THR A 39 1.37 13.68 8.76
CA THR A 39 0.94 14.42 9.94
C THR A 39 1.86 15.61 10.24
N LYS A 40 3.18 15.43 10.11
CA LYS A 40 4.16 16.52 10.26
C LYS A 40 3.93 17.66 9.26
N ASN A 41 3.41 17.33 8.07
CA ASN A 41 3.07 18.30 7.03
C ASN A 41 1.60 18.78 7.09
N GLY A 42 0.93 18.65 8.24
CA GLY A 42 -0.43 19.16 8.45
C GLY A 42 -1.54 18.37 7.73
N VAL A 43 -1.25 17.19 7.19
CA VAL A 43 -2.22 16.37 6.49
C VAL A 43 -2.95 15.47 7.47
N HIS A 44 -4.26 15.58 7.54
CA HIS A 44 -5.08 14.68 8.35
C HIS A 44 -5.14 13.27 7.73
N VAL A 45 -4.69 12.28 8.49
CA VAL A 45 -4.57 10.87 8.07
C VAL A 45 -5.38 9.97 8.99
N VAL A 46 -6.12 9.04 8.40
CA VAL A 46 -6.80 7.96 9.11
C VAL A 46 -6.24 6.64 8.62
N MET A 47 -5.71 5.82 9.53
CA MET A 47 -5.24 4.47 9.23
C MET A 47 -6.34 3.44 9.48
N SER A 48 -6.38 2.37 8.68
CA SER A 48 -7.31 1.25 8.90
C SER A 48 -6.91 0.40 10.10
N ARG A 49 -5.63 0.29 10.40
CA ARG A 49 -5.06 -0.32 11.62
C ARG A 49 -3.78 0.39 12.00
N GLN A 50 -3.43 0.37 13.28
CA GLN A 50 -2.18 0.93 13.82
C GLN A 50 -1.31 -0.14 14.50
N GLU A 51 -1.85 -1.35 14.62
CA GLU A 51 -1.21 -2.50 15.25
C GLU A 51 -1.36 -3.73 14.37
N ASP A 52 -0.78 -4.87 14.78
CA ASP A 52 -0.99 -6.15 14.11
C ASP A 52 -2.35 -6.73 14.45
N THR A 53 -3.39 -6.12 13.89
CA THR A 53 -4.79 -6.50 14.10
C THR A 53 -5.53 -6.66 12.79
N ALA A 54 -6.45 -7.62 12.73
CA ALA A 54 -7.48 -7.70 11.71
C ALA A 54 -8.68 -6.81 12.10
N LEU A 55 -9.50 -6.44 11.13
CA LEU A 55 -10.71 -5.64 11.36
C LEU A 55 -11.94 -6.52 11.67
N CYS A 56 -11.80 -7.82 11.58
CA CYS A 56 -12.85 -8.77 11.99
C CYS A 56 -12.31 -9.78 13.01
N GLU A 57 -13.23 -10.41 13.71
CA GLU A 57 -12.90 -11.44 14.70
C GLU A 57 -12.22 -12.64 14.01
N GLU A 58 -11.24 -13.21 14.70
CA GLU A 58 -10.47 -14.35 14.19
C GLU A 58 -11.32 -15.62 14.03
N THR A 59 -12.34 -15.76 14.84
CA THR A 59 -13.31 -16.86 14.81
C THR A 59 -14.42 -16.71 13.77
N ALA A 60 -14.50 -15.55 13.10
CA ALA A 60 -15.57 -15.26 12.15
C ALA A 60 -15.48 -16.18 10.92
N PRO A 61 -16.60 -16.75 10.43
CA PRO A 61 -16.62 -17.49 9.18
C PRO A 61 -16.26 -16.57 8.02
N ASN A 62 -15.49 -17.07 7.06
CA ASN A 62 -14.98 -16.29 5.92
C ASN A 62 -14.25 -15.01 6.33
N LYS A 63 -13.45 -15.08 7.39
CA LYS A 63 -12.78 -13.94 8.03
C LYS A 63 -12.02 -13.03 7.07
N LYS A 64 -11.28 -13.57 6.08
CA LYS A 64 -10.60 -12.74 5.07
C LYS A 64 -11.56 -11.87 4.25
N ILE A 65 -12.69 -12.43 3.84
CA ILE A 65 -13.71 -11.70 3.08
C ILE A 65 -14.34 -10.62 3.95
N ARG A 66 -14.63 -10.94 5.21
CA ARG A 66 -15.19 -9.96 6.16
C ARG A 66 -14.23 -8.84 6.49
N ASP A 67 -12.97 -9.17 6.71
CA ASP A 67 -11.91 -8.18 6.94
C ASP A 67 -11.80 -7.22 5.75
N MET A 68 -11.76 -7.76 4.54
CA MET A 68 -11.68 -6.96 3.32
C MET A 68 -12.91 -6.06 3.12
N LYS A 69 -14.11 -6.54 3.43
CA LYS A 69 -15.34 -5.72 3.42
C LYS A 69 -15.25 -4.57 4.41
N LYS A 70 -14.85 -4.83 5.65
CA LYS A 70 -14.68 -3.77 6.66
C LYS A 70 -13.63 -2.73 6.26
N ARG A 71 -12.54 -3.14 5.59
CA ARG A 71 -11.55 -2.21 5.05
C ARG A 71 -12.15 -1.28 4.00
N THR A 72 -12.93 -1.82 3.06
CA THR A 72 -13.59 -1.01 2.03
C THR A 72 -14.65 -0.08 2.62
N GLU A 73 -15.44 -0.55 3.58
CA GLU A 73 -16.41 0.27 4.31
C GLU A 73 -15.72 1.43 5.04
N LEU A 74 -14.62 1.18 5.75
CA LEU A 74 -13.84 2.23 6.41
C LEU A 74 -13.30 3.27 5.42
N ILE A 75 -12.93 2.86 4.22
CA ILE A 75 -12.46 3.78 3.17
C ILE A 75 -13.64 4.62 2.67
N ASN A 76 -14.76 4.00 2.31
CA ASN A 76 -15.91 4.69 1.73
C ASN A 76 -16.56 5.68 2.71
N HIS A 77 -16.63 5.34 4.01
CA HIS A 77 -17.15 6.23 5.05
C HIS A 77 -16.17 7.32 5.51
N SER A 78 -14.91 7.29 5.06
CA SER A 78 -13.86 8.16 5.61
C SER A 78 -13.90 9.61 5.11
N LYS A 79 -14.67 9.94 4.07
CA LYS A 79 -14.63 11.25 3.36
C LYS A 79 -13.21 11.66 2.93
N ALA A 80 -12.31 10.71 2.76
CA ALA A 80 -10.95 10.97 2.31
C ALA A 80 -10.93 11.32 0.82
N SER A 81 -9.99 12.17 0.41
CA SER A 81 -9.82 12.51 -1.01
C SER A 81 -9.07 11.43 -1.79
N ILE A 82 -8.36 10.56 -1.10
CA ILE A 82 -7.65 9.41 -1.66
C ILE A 82 -7.40 8.36 -0.58
N ALA A 83 -7.42 7.10 -0.97
CA ALA A 83 -6.92 5.99 -0.17
C ALA A 83 -5.66 5.38 -0.79
N VAL A 84 -4.66 5.12 0.06
CA VAL A 84 -3.41 4.44 -0.32
C VAL A 84 -3.31 3.15 0.46
N SER A 85 -3.33 2.03 -0.24
CA SER A 85 -3.11 0.70 0.34
C SER A 85 -1.65 0.31 0.17
N ILE A 86 -0.97 -0.01 1.27
CA ILE A 86 0.44 -0.42 1.28
C ILE A 86 0.52 -1.93 1.29
N HIS A 87 1.27 -2.48 0.35
CA HIS A 87 1.49 -3.90 0.09
C HIS A 87 2.95 -4.20 -0.24
N GLN A 88 3.28 -5.49 -0.21
CA GLN A 88 4.51 -6.05 -0.77
C GLN A 88 4.13 -7.12 -1.78
N ASN A 89 4.72 -7.06 -2.95
CA ASN A 89 4.44 -7.96 -4.06
C ASN A 89 5.13 -9.33 -3.89
N SER A 90 4.68 -10.28 -4.68
CA SER A 90 5.32 -11.59 -4.80
C SER A 90 5.14 -12.14 -6.21
N TYR A 91 6.11 -12.90 -6.68
CA TYR A 91 6.02 -13.57 -7.98
C TYR A 91 6.58 -15.00 -7.90
N GLN A 92 6.36 -15.79 -8.94
CA GLN A 92 6.81 -17.20 -8.96
C GLN A 92 8.32 -17.34 -9.06
N THR A 93 8.98 -16.40 -9.77
CA THR A 93 10.44 -16.37 -9.90
C THR A 93 11.03 -15.27 -9.05
N SER A 94 12.24 -15.48 -8.54
CA SER A 94 12.93 -14.57 -7.62
C SER A 94 13.65 -13.40 -8.30
N ASP A 95 13.71 -13.37 -9.62
CA ASP A 95 14.35 -12.31 -10.41
C ASP A 95 13.45 -11.09 -10.62
N VAL A 96 12.15 -11.25 -10.39
CA VAL A 96 11.17 -10.17 -10.56
C VAL A 96 11.30 -9.16 -9.42
N LYS A 97 11.44 -7.86 -9.78
CA LYS A 97 11.65 -6.77 -8.83
C LYS A 97 11.04 -5.45 -9.28
N GLY A 98 11.06 -4.46 -8.39
CA GLY A 98 10.66 -3.07 -8.64
C GLY A 98 9.29 -2.72 -8.04
N ALA A 99 9.24 -1.61 -7.30
CA ALA A 99 8.00 -1.06 -6.78
C ALA A 99 7.00 -0.73 -7.89
N GLN A 100 5.71 -1.00 -7.65
CA GLN A 100 4.66 -0.78 -8.64
C GLN A 100 3.36 -0.28 -8.00
N VAL A 101 2.70 0.68 -8.65
CA VAL A 101 1.40 1.19 -8.21
C VAL A 101 0.29 0.64 -9.09
N PHE A 102 -0.76 0.12 -8.44
CA PHE A 102 -1.97 -0.36 -9.12
C PHE A 102 -3.15 0.56 -8.85
N TYR A 103 -4.03 0.66 -9.84
CA TYR A 103 -5.27 1.44 -9.77
C TYR A 103 -6.44 0.67 -10.41
N PHE A 104 -7.67 1.03 -10.07
CA PHE A 104 -8.85 0.44 -10.72
C PHE A 104 -8.93 0.88 -12.18
N THR A 105 -9.07 -0.06 -13.09
CA THR A 105 -9.05 0.16 -14.55
C THR A 105 -9.97 1.29 -15.01
N HIS A 106 -11.12 1.46 -14.36
CA HIS A 106 -12.13 2.46 -14.72
C HIS A 106 -12.04 3.76 -13.91
N SER A 107 -11.04 3.90 -13.03
CA SER A 107 -10.86 5.11 -12.22
C SER A 107 -9.91 6.09 -12.87
N VAL A 108 -10.42 7.18 -13.41
CA VAL A 108 -9.60 8.26 -14.01
C VAL A 108 -8.69 8.89 -12.95
N GLU A 109 -9.24 9.26 -11.80
CA GLU A 109 -8.47 9.86 -10.69
C GLU A 109 -7.51 8.86 -10.05
N GLY A 110 -7.90 7.58 -9.94
CA GLY A 110 -7.01 6.52 -9.50
C GLY A 110 -5.81 6.34 -10.45
N LYS A 111 -6.03 6.39 -11.76
CA LYS A 111 -4.97 6.35 -12.77
C LYS A 111 -4.00 7.51 -12.61
N LYS A 112 -4.52 8.74 -12.55
CA LYS A 112 -3.72 9.95 -12.36
C LYS A 112 -2.86 9.87 -11.10
N ALA A 113 -3.46 9.48 -9.96
CA ALA A 113 -2.73 9.30 -8.71
C ALA A 113 -1.64 8.23 -8.82
N ALA A 114 -1.96 7.08 -9.45
CA ALA A 114 -1.02 5.97 -9.59
C ALA A 114 0.18 6.33 -10.47
N GLU A 115 -0.02 7.04 -11.58
CA GLU A 115 1.04 7.50 -12.47
C GLU A 115 2.00 8.47 -11.77
N ILE A 116 1.47 9.41 -10.99
CA ILE A 116 2.27 10.36 -10.20
C ILE A 116 3.05 9.62 -9.11
N LEU A 117 2.40 8.75 -8.34
CA LEU A 117 3.08 7.96 -7.30
C LEU A 117 4.16 7.04 -7.89
N GLN A 118 3.90 6.41 -9.03
CA GLN A 118 4.88 5.57 -9.72
C GLN A 118 6.12 6.36 -10.15
N LYS A 119 5.95 7.57 -10.66
CA LYS A 119 7.04 8.49 -11.01
C LYS A 119 7.94 8.75 -9.79
N HIS A 120 7.36 9.03 -8.63
CA HIS A 120 8.14 9.26 -7.42
C HIS A 120 8.76 7.98 -6.85
N LEU A 121 8.09 6.82 -6.93
CA LEU A 121 8.69 5.55 -6.51
C LEU A 121 9.91 5.14 -7.35
N LYS A 122 9.97 5.52 -8.63
CA LYS A 122 11.14 5.30 -9.47
C LYS A 122 12.39 6.04 -8.97
N THR A 123 12.24 7.12 -8.20
CA THR A 123 13.40 7.83 -7.62
C THR A 123 14.06 7.07 -6.46
N VAL A 124 13.38 6.09 -5.88
CA VAL A 124 13.94 5.23 -4.81
C VAL A 124 14.90 4.18 -5.38
N ASP A 125 14.61 3.70 -6.57
CA ASP A 125 15.46 2.78 -7.34
C ASP A 125 15.42 3.18 -8.82
N GLU A 126 16.47 3.81 -9.30
CA GLU A 126 16.59 4.30 -10.69
C GLU A 126 16.61 3.16 -11.72
N THR A 127 16.81 1.92 -11.30
CA THR A 127 16.71 0.74 -12.16
C THR A 127 15.27 0.26 -12.37
N ASN A 128 14.33 0.77 -11.57
CA ASN A 128 12.92 0.41 -11.66
C ASN A 128 12.29 0.91 -12.98
N ARG A 129 11.88 -0.02 -13.85
CA ARG A 129 11.24 0.27 -15.15
C ARG A 129 9.74 0.02 -15.14
N ARG A 130 9.14 -0.28 -13.97
CA ARG A 130 7.71 -0.52 -13.87
C ARG A 130 6.91 0.76 -14.07
N GLU A 131 5.75 0.59 -14.70
CA GLU A 131 4.75 1.65 -14.85
C GLU A 131 3.54 1.39 -13.95
N ALA A 132 2.76 2.42 -13.68
CA ALA A 132 1.47 2.26 -13.02
C ALA A 132 0.59 1.31 -13.82
N LYS A 133 -0.08 0.36 -13.15
CA LYS A 133 -0.78 -0.75 -13.81
C LYS A 133 -2.26 -0.76 -13.47
N PRO A 134 -3.16 -0.81 -14.47
CA PRO A 134 -4.58 -1.03 -14.21
C PRO A 134 -4.84 -2.43 -13.66
N ASN A 135 -5.83 -2.55 -12.78
CA ASN A 135 -6.28 -3.81 -12.23
C ASN A 135 -7.78 -3.76 -11.91
N ASP A 136 -8.53 -4.75 -12.38
CA ASP A 136 -9.98 -4.89 -12.18
C ASP A 136 -10.36 -6.06 -11.26
N THR A 137 -9.36 -6.79 -10.75
CA THR A 137 -9.54 -7.97 -9.90
C THR A 137 -9.34 -7.69 -8.41
N TYR A 138 -8.50 -6.72 -8.06
CA TYR A 138 -8.27 -6.39 -6.66
C TYR A 138 -9.51 -5.81 -6.01
N TYR A 139 -10.01 -6.52 -5.00
CA TYR A 139 -11.28 -6.21 -4.33
C TYR A 139 -11.34 -4.76 -3.81
N ILE A 140 -10.27 -4.31 -3.15
CA ILE A 140 -10.20 -2.96 -2.57
C ILE A 140 -10.26 -1.87 -3.65
N LEU A 141 -9.61 -2.06 -4.80
CA LEU A 141 -9.68 -1.11 -5.90
C LEU A 141 -11.08 -1.05 -6.52
N LYS A 142 -11.73 -2.22 -6.64
CA LYS A 142 -13.04 -2.36 -7.29
C LYS A 142 -14.21 -1.87 -6.43
N LYS A 143 -14.09 -1.93 -5.09
CA LYS A 143 -15.17 -1.70 -4.14
C LYS A 143 -15.09 -0.38 -3.39
N THR A 144 -14.02 0.37 -3.56
CA THR A 144 -13.91 1.71 -3.02
C THR A 144 -14.49 2.74 -3.97
N GLU A 145 -15.17 3.75 -3.41
CA GLU A 145 -15.89 4.81 -4.13
C GLU A 145 -15.01 6.05 -4.35
N ILE A 146 -13.94 6.19 -3.58
CA ILE A 146 -12.97 7.26 -3.73
C ILE A 146 -11.74 6.78 -4.51
N PRO A 147 -10.94 7.68 -5.11
CA PRO A 147 -9.68 7.32 -5.73
C PRO A 147 -8.84 6.47 -4.78
N THR A 148 -8.52 5.25 -5.19
CA THR A 148 -7.77 4.29 -4.37
C THR A 148 -6.66 3.69 -5.21
N VAL A 149 -5.46 3.64 -4.62
CA VAL A 149 -4.29 3.01 -5.22
C VAL A 149 -3.69 1.97 -4.29
N ILE A 150 -3.07 0.95 -4.87
CA ILE A 150 -2.23 -0.01 -4.14
C ILE A 150 -0.78 0.29 -4.49
N VAL A 151 0.03 0.49 -3.49
CA VAL A 151 1.49 0.63 -3.60
C VAL A 151 2.12 -0.69 -3.20
N GLU A 152 2.64 -1.42 -4.17
CA GLU A 152 3.50 -2.58 -3.99
C GLU A 152 4.95 -2.08 -3.87
N ALA A 153 5.50 -2.04 -2.66
CA ALA A 153 6.78 -1.37 -2.41
C ALA A 153 8.01 -2.17 -2.91
N GLY A 154 7.84 -3.46 -3.18
CA GLY A 154 8.85 -4.37 -3.73
C GLY A 154 8.39 -5.81 -3.65
N PHE A 155 9.22 -6.76 -4.07
CA PHE A 155 8.89 -8.18 -4.14
C PHE A 155 9.53 -8.97 -2.99
N LEU A 156 8.71 -9.57 -2.14
CA LEU A 156 9.14 -10.45 -1.04
C LEU A 156 9.82 -11.74 -1.52
N THR A 157 9.57 -12.13 -2.77
CA THR A 157 10.17 -13.30 -3.41
C THR A 157 11.55 -13.02 -4.00
N ASN A 158 11.94 -11.75 -4.12
CA ASN A 158 13.27 -11.36 -4.55
C ASN A 158 14.15 -11.14 -3.29
N PRO A 159 15.26 -11.90 -3.10
CA PRO A 159 16.07 -11.80 -1.88
C PRO A 159 16.69 -10.41 -1.67
N GLU A 160 17.10 -9.74 -2.75
CA GLU A 160 17.68 -8.40 -2.67
C GLU A 160 16.62 -7.36 -2.21
N GLU A 161 15.42 -7.41 -2.77
CA GLU A 161 14.33 -6.52 -2.35
C GLU A 161 13.80 -6.88 -0.96
N ALA A 162 13.68 -8.15 -0.62
CA ALA A 162 13.28 -8.58 0.72
C ALA A 162 14.22 -8.04 1.80
N ALA A 163 15.53 -8.04 1.54
CA ALA A 163 16.53 -7.44 2.44
C ALA A 163 16.37 -5.91 2.53
N LYS A 164 16.19 -5.21 1.39
CA LYS A 164 15.93 -3.76 1.38
C LYS A 164 14.63 -3.39 2.12
N LEU A 165 13.56 -4.16 1.93
CA LEU A 165 12.27 -3.91 2.56
C LEU A 165 12.28 -4.05 4.09
N GLN A 166 13.25 -4.79 4.65
CA GLN A 166 13.49 -4.87 6.10
C GLN A 166 14.30 -3.69 6.64
N ASP A 167 15.04 -2.99 5.78
CA ASP A 167 15.84 -1.83 6.17
C ASP A 167 14.97 -0.61 6.45
N GLU A 168 15.09 -0.04 7.65
CA GLU A 168 14.27 1.10 8.07
C GLU A 168 14.51 2.35 7.21
N ALA A 169 15.74 2.57 6.74
CA ALA A 169 16.06 3.72 5.91
C ALA A 169 15.45 3.57 4.50
N TYR A 170 15.39 2.34 3.99
CA TYR A 170 14.71 2.07 2.73
C TYR A 170 13.19 2.26 2.84
N GLN A 171 12.58 1.77 3.93
CA GLN A 171 11.15 2.01 4.22
C GLN A 171 10.83 3.51 4.32
N GLU A 172 11.73 4.30 4.92
CA GLU A 172 11.59 5.76 4.97
C GLU A 172 11.64 6.40 3.58
N LYS A 173 12.56 5.94 2.69
CA LYS A 173 12.61 6.39 1.29
C LYS A 173 11.33 6.08 0.53
N ILE A 174 10.76 4.88 0.70
CA ILE A 174 9.46 4.52 0.11
C ILE A 174 8.36 5.46 0.64
N ALA A 175 8.28 5.65 1.95
CA ALA A 175 7.28 6.52 2.57
C ALA A 175 7.42 7.98 2.08
N GLN A 176 8.64 8.49 1.96
CA GLN A 176 8.92 9.82 1.44
C GLN A 176 8.52 9.95 -0.05
N ALA A 177 8.83 8.96 -0.88
CA ALA A 177 8.45 8.96 -2.30
C ALA A 177 6.90 8.96 -2.45
N VAL A 178 6.19 8.17 -1.64
CA VAL A 178 4.71 8.18 -1.62
C VAL A 178 4.18 9.55 -1.17
N TRP A 179 4.81 10.18 -0.17
CA TRP A 179 4.44 11.53 0.27
C TRP A 179 4.63 12.55 -0.86
N GLU A 180 5.78 12.59 -1.53
CA GLU A 180 6.02 13.53 -2.64
C GLU A 180 5.00 13.34 -3.77
N GLY A 181 4.68 12.10 -4.09
CA GLY A 181 3.64 11.79 -5.06
C GLY A 181 2.24 12.25 -4.60
N LEU A 182 1.89 12.06 -3.35
CA LEU A 182 0.62 12.55 -2.79
C LEU A 182 0.57 14.08 -2.77
N LYS A 183 1.67 14.73 -2.44
CA LYS A 183 1.80 16.19 -2.45
C LYS A 183 1.56 16.75 -3.85
N GLU A 184 2.20 16.16 -4.89
CA GLU A 184 2.00 16.53 -6.29
C GLU A 184 0.53 16.29 -6.72
N TYR A 185 -0.02 15.12 -6.44
CA TYR A 185 -1.40 14.77 -6.82
C TYR A 185 -2.46 15.70 -6.19
N LEU A 186 -2.23 16.14 -4.97
CA LEU A 186 -3.19 16.92 -4.18
C LEU A 186 -2.94 18.43 -4.25
N ASN A 187 -1.89 18.87 -4.93
CA ASN A 187 -1.44 20.27 -5.02
C ASN A 187 -1.24 20.91 -3.62
N LEU A 188 -0.48 20.22 -2.75
CA LEU A 188 -0.18 20.67 -1.39
C LEU A 188 1.13 21.47 -1.31
#